data_def6bbe81795057e5d52be708740d674
#
_entry.id   def6bbe81795057e5d52be708740d674
#
_cell.length_a   1.000
_cell.length_b   1.000
_cell.length_c   1.000
_cell.angle_alpha   90.00
_cell.angle_beta   90.00
_cell.angle_gamma   90.00
#
_symmetry.space_group_name_H-M   'P 1'
#
loop_
_entity.id
_entity.type
_entity.pdbx_description
1 polymer ?
#
loop_
_entity_poly.entity_id
_entity_poly.type
_entity_poly.pdbx_seq_one_letter_code
_entity_poly.pdbx_strand_id
1 'polypeptide(L)'
;MNKLSIAVAVVACSAVAGAADIYVSLSGGKNKNAGTKEAPLKNFWKALENAADGDTIHLAEGVYPGKMKQNWFLVDKAVSVIGGYSADFSERKPLEHRTMFQAKNENNDKKGTGLGVFTIDFTKRPAHPQNVDMKFDGLVFDEGFANSYHETKGRPEGFDTGMWLEGPAWNKTRDKFPSANRYLVYSATANRATGRLEFKNCAFVNSGNIAFNVTWYQGEVVVENCVFCNNRMIGASVMCSKAVPMEGPTKTRPGWKPELKWTFKNNTVLFTWSRLNDLADMGFGVRNNTGVEADICDNVIGLNVLTGYDNTKGTAAAKRTNIDGNVFFLNRESDIQMTVSPSIAKVRVDDFEDLEGTDGIESIEDNEDLKDPAVFKGRINAQYLNAFLSMKYSESTKLDEGKCNGLRSVLGLPLQGTITTQCDMFCNRYPLEDALKLFGAMDGKGAQAIK
;
A
#
# COMPACT_ATOMS: atom_id res chain seq x y z
N MET A 1 71.81 -26.01 17.38
CA MET A 1 71.24 -25.39 16.18
C MET A 1 69.71 -25.16 16.44
N ASN A 2 69.37 -23.98 16.91
CA ASN A 2 67.99 -23.62 17.25
C ASN A 2 67.25 -23.14 15.97
N LYS A 3 66.19 -23.82 15.61
CA LYS A 3 65.31 -23.37 14.51
C LYS A 3 64.29 -22.34 15.06
N LEU A 4 64.45 -21.10 14.68
CA LEU A 4 63.51 -20.01 14.93
C LEU A 4 62.31 -20.14 13.96
N SER A 5 61.15 -20.48 14.47
CA SER A 5 59.93 -20.49 13.68
C SER A 5 59.30 -19.07 13.74
N ILE A 6 59.29 -18.37 12.60
CA ILE A 6 58.62 -17.10 12.45
C ILE A 6 57.15 -17.41 12.13
N ALA A 7 56.25 -17.12 13.07
CA ALA A 7 54.81 -17.13 12.82
C ALA A 7 54.43 -15.81 12.15
N VAL A 8 54.01 -15.87 10.89
CA VAL A 8 53.40 -14.74 10.17
C VAL A 8 51.93 -14.67 10.58
N ALA A 9 51.57 -13.70 11.41
CA ALA A 9 50.18 -13.39 11.68
C ALA A 9 49.59 -12.66 10.48
N VAL A 10 48.74 -13.35 9.73
CA VAL A 10 47.89 -12.72 8.72
C VAL A 10 46.76 -11.99 9.43
N VAL A 11 46.87 -10.69 9.60
CA VAL A 11 45.77 -9.84 10.03
C VAL A 11 44.84 -9.75 8.86
N ALA A 12 43.76 -10.51 8.91
CA ALA A 12 42.61 -10.33 7.99
C ALA A 12 41.94 -9.02 8.35
N CYS A 13 42.29 -7.94 7.66
CA CYS A 13 41.52 -6.72 7.66
C CYS A 13 40.19 -7.07 6.98
N SER A 14 39.16 -7.35 7.77
CA SER A 14 37.76 -7.31 7.26
C SER A 14 37.45 -5.86 6.92
N ALA A 15 37.64 -5.49 5.66
CA ALA A 15 37.08 -4.27 5.14
C ALA A 15 35.56 -4.36 5.38
N VAL A 16 35.01 -3.46 6.18
CA VAL A 16 33.58 -3.22 6.21
C VAL A 16 33.24 -2.76 4.80
N ALA A 17 32.69 -3.66 4.01
CA ALA A 17 32.19 -3.31 2.68
C ALA A 17 31.11 -2.24 2.93
N GLY A 18 31.34 -1.02 2.44
CA GLY A 18 30.31 0.02 2.43
C GLY A 18 29.11 -0.43 1.62
N ALA A 19 27.96 0.17 1.87
CA ALA A 19 26.74 -0.08 1.08
C ALA A 19 27.04 0.05 -0.43
N ALA A 20 26.59 -0.94 -1.20
CA ALA A 20 26.83 -1.01 -2.64
C ALA A 20 25.60 -0.57 -3.44
N ASP A 21 25.84 0.01 -4.62
CA ASP A 21 24.82 0.26 -5.62
C ASP A 21 24.76 -0.92 -6.61
N ILE A 22 23.57 -1.51 -6.74
CA ILE A 22 23.31 -2.63 -7.65
C ILE A 22 22.32 -2.18 -8.72
N TYR A 23 22.72 -2.29 -9.98
CA TYR A 23 21.91 -1.85 -11.12
C TYR A 23 21.25 -3.03 -11.83
N VAL A 24 19.96 -2.87 -12.16
CA VAL A 24 19.15 -3.90 -12.82
C VAL A 24 18.40 -3.31 -13.99
N SER A 25 18.61 -3.86 -15.19
CA SER A 25 17.92 -3.47 -16.42
C SER A 25 17.43 -4.70 -17.17
N LEU A 26 16.12 -4.77 -17.42
CA LEU A 26 15.52 -5.89 -18.16
C LEU A 26 16.01 -5.98 -19.61
N SER A 27 16.20 -4.82 -20.25
CA SER A 27 16.62 -4.71 -21.65
C SER A 27 18.13 -4.83 -21.83
N GLY A 28 18.92 -4.18 -20.96
CA GLY A 28 20.39 -4.11 -21.06
C GLY A 28 21.15 -5.10 -20.19
N GLY A 29 20.50 -5.71 -19.20
CA GLY A 29 21.16 -6.52 -18.20
C GLY A 29 21.32 -8.01 -18.53
N LYS A 30 22.26 -8.66 -17.85
CA LYS A 30 22.45 -10.11 -17.82
C LYS A 30 22.70 -10.58 -16.38
N ASN A 31 22.12 -11.71 -15.96
CA ASN A 31 22.28 -12.18 -14.56
C ASN A 31 23.74 -12.61 -14.21
N LYS A 32 24.61 -12.75 -15.19
CA LYS A 32 26.04 -13.02 -14.99
C LYS A 32 26.89 -11.76 -14.84
N ASN A 33 26.31 -10.59 -15.07
CA ASN A 33 27.00 -9.31 -14.95
C ASN A 33 27.28 -8.98 -13.47
N ALA A 34 28.17 -8.02 -13.24
CA ALA A 34 28.58 -7.60 -11.90
C ALA A 34 27.49 -6.80 -11.14
N GLY A 35 26.51 -6.24 -11.83
CA GLY A 35 25.50 -5.37 -11.24
C GLY A 35 25.91 -3.90 -11.16
N THR A 36 26.97 -3.51 -11.87
CA THR A 36 27.33 -2.09 -12.00
C THR A 36 26.43 -1.39 -13.03
N LYS A 37 26.48 -0.06 -13.10
CA LYS A 37 25.73 0.71 -14.07
C LYS A 37 26.06 0.32 -15.53
N GLU A 38 27.33 0.04 -15.82
CA GLU A 38 27.84 -0.37 -17.14
C GLU A 38 27.57 -1.84 -17.45
N ALA A 39 27.39 -2.66 -16.41
CA ALA A 39 27.14 -4.10 -16.52
C ALA A 39 26.00 -4.53 -15.58
N PRO A 40 24.74 -4.07 -15.81
CA PRO A 40 23.64 -4.32 -14.91
C PRO A 40 23.20 -5.79 -14.90
N LEU A 41 22.60 -6.21 -13.79
CA LEU A 41 21.87 -7.47 -13.72
C LEU A 41 20.59 -7.40 -14.56
N LYS A 42 20.05 -8.54 -14.96
CA LYS A 42 18.80 -8.57 -15.71
C LYS A 42 17.58 -8.60 -14.80
N ASN A 43 17.60 -9.42 -13.76
CA ASN A 43 16.44 -9.69 -12.96
C ASN A 43 16.58 -9.13 -11.52
N PHE A 44 15.54 -8.47 -11.03
CA PHE A 44 15.50 -7.93 -9.69
C PHE A 44 15.66 -9.01 -8.60
N TRP A 45 15.03 -10.18 -8.76
CA TRP A 45 15.22 -11.28 -7.82
C TRP A 45 16.69 -11.70 -7.68
N LYS A 46 17.49 -11.54 -8.77
CA LYS A 46 18.93 -11.83 -8.71
C LYS A 46 19.70 -10.77 -7.94
N ALA A 47 19.29 -9.51 -8.08
CA ALA A 47 19.84 -8.42 -7.26
C ALA A 47 19.55 -8.64 -5.77
N LEU A 48 18.33 -9.02 -5.41
CA LEU A 48 17.97 -9.36 -4.02
C LEU A 48 18.80 -10.54 -3.47
N GLU A 49 19.09 -11.56 -4.30
CA GLU A 49 19.98 -12.67 -3.90
C GLU A 49 21.41 -12.18 -3.60
N ASN A 50 21.92 -11.29 -4.44
CA ASN A 50 23.32 -10.80 -4.37
C ASN A 50 23.52 -9.71 -3.31
N ALA A 51 22.50 -8.91 -3.03
CA ALA A 51 22.60 -7.76 -2.13
C ALA A 51 22.93 -8.17 -0.68
N ALA A 52 23.59 -7.28 0.03
CA ALA A 52 23.76 -7.28 1.48
C ALA A 52 22.84 -6.23 2.13
N ASP A 53 22.77 -6.24 3.47
CA ASP A 53 22.09 -5.19 4.22
C ASP A 53 22.79 -3.84 3.98
N GLY A 54 22.01 -2.81 3.74
CA GLY A 54 22.46 -1.46 3.43
C GLY A 54 22.60 -1.16 1.93
N ASP A 55 22.60 -2.17 1.06
CA ASP A 55 22.72 -1.95 -0.38
C ASP A 55 21.51 -1.24 -0.98
N THR A 56 21.76 -0.51 -2.06
CA THR A 56 20.72 0.13 -2.88
C THR A 56 20.62 -0.55 -4.24
N ILE A 57 19.41 -0.95 -4.61
CA ILE A 57 19.12 -1.56 -5.90
C ILE A 57 18.43 -0.53 -6.80
N HIS A 58 19.06 -0.16 -7.89
CA HIS A 58 18.56 0.77 -8.92
C HIS A 58 17.90 -0.02 -10.04
N LEU A 59 16.63 0.26 -10.31
CA LEU A 59 15.84 -0.45 -11.31
C LEU A 59 15.51 0.47 -12.48
N ALA A 60 15.93 0.06 -13.68
CA ALA A 60 15.50 0.69 -14.92
C ALA A 60 14.01 0.40 -15.17
N GLU A 61 13.44 1.10 -16.14
CA GLU A 61 12.06 0.90 -16.60
C GLU A 61 11.77 -0.54 -17.03
N GLY A 62 10.52 -0.95 -16.86
CA GLY A 62 10.04 -2.26 -17.31
C GLY A 62 9.14 -2.96 -16.28
N VAL A 63 8.56 -4.09 -16.71
CA VAL A 63 7.73 -4.96 -15.85
C VAL A 63 8.58 -6.10 -15.35
N TYR A 64 8.95 -6.07 -14.09
CA TYR A 64 9.87 -7.01 -13.47
C TYR A 64 9.19 -8.35 -13.13
N PRO A 65 9.62 -9.46 -13.75
CA PRO A 65 9.10 -10.78 -13.44
C PRO A 65 9.75 -11.32 -12.18
N GLY A 66 8.93 -11.89 -11.28
CA GLY A 66 9.42 -12.64 -10.14
C GLY A 66 10.04 -13.98 -10.54
N LYS A 67 10.83 -14.56 -9.66
CA LYS A 67 11.40 -15.89 -9.81
C LYS A 67 10.34 -16.99 -9.77
N MET A 68 9.29 -16.75 -8.98
CA MET A 68 8.18 -17.68 -8.79
C MET A 68 7.08 -17.44 -9.83
N LYS A 69 6.27 -18.46 -10.09
CA LYS A 69 5.17 -18.37 -11.08
C LYS A 69 4.21 -17.21 -10.83
N GLN A 70 4.04 -16.80 -9.58
CA GLN A 70 3.12 -15.73 -9.18
C GLN A 70 3.73 -14.33 -9.19
N ASN A 71 4.97 -14.15 -9.63
CA ASN A 71 5.66 -12.86 -9.63
C ASN A 71 5.74 -12.16 -8.27
N TRP A 72 6.08 -12.89 -7.22
CA TRP A 72 6.35 -12.28 -5.93
C TRP A 72 7.84 -12.23 -5.61
N PHE A 73 8.21 -11.32 -4.72
CA PHE A 73 9.58 -11.10 -4.28
C PHE A 73 9.66 -11.18 -2.76
N LEU A 74 10.62 -11.93 -2.26
CA LEU A 74 10.98 -11.93 -0.85
C LEU A 74 12.08 -10.90 -0.61
N VAL A 75 11.79 -9.95 0.27
CA VAL A 75 12.74 -8.94 0.75
C VAL A 75 13.05 -9.28 2.20
N ASP A 76 14.12 -10.02 2.40
CA ASP A 76 14.61 -10.49 3.71
C ASP A 76 15.96 -9.85 4.11
N LYS A 77 16.35 -8.83 3.35
CA LYS A 77 17.53 -8.00 3.59
C LYS A 77 17.13 -6.54 3.68
N ALA A 78 17.87 -5.77 4.46
CA ALA A 78 17.67 -4.33 4.63
C ALA A 78 18.22 -3.58 3.41
N VAL A 79 17.52 -3.63 2.29
CA VAL A 79 17.91 -2.98 1.03
C VAL A 79 16.98 -1.84 0.68
N SER A 80 17.52 -0.82 0.01
CA SER A 80 16.71 0.22 -0.64
C SER A 80 16.50 -0.15 -2.11
N VAL A 81 15.33 0.21 -2.68
CA VAL A 81 14.98 -0.06 -4.07
C VAL A 81 14.49 1.23 -4.72
N ILE A 82 15.21 1.72 -5.69
CA ILE A 82 14.95 2.98 -6.37
C ILE A 82 14.63 2.69 -7.83
N GLY A 83 13.40 2.97 -8.23
CA GLY A 83 12.93 2.82 -9.61
C GLY A 83 12.85 4.15 -10.37
N GLY A 84 12.34 4.09 -11.59
CA GLY A 84 12.09 5.25 -12.42
C GLY A 84 13.27 5.68 -13.27
N TYR A 85 14.24 4.81 -13.50
CA TYR A 85 15.37 5.08 -14.37
C TYR A 85 15.10 4.67 -15.83
N SER A 86 15.63 5.45 -16.77
CA SER A 86 15.75 5.03 -18.17
C SER A 86 16.53 3.71 -18.29
N ALA A 87 16.39 3.02 -19.44
CA ALA A 87 17.00 1.71 -19.67
C ALA A 87 18.53 1.67 -19.47
N ASP A 88 19.20 2.81 -19.69
CA ASP A 88 20.65 3.03 -19.57
C ASP A 88 21.06 3.78 -18.29
N PHE A 89 20.11 4.09 -17.41
CA PHE A 89 20.30 4.88 -16.17
C PHE A 89 20.81 6.32 -16.40
N SER A 90 20.61 6.90 -17.57
CA SER A 90 21.04 8.28 -17.86
C SER A 90 20.16 9.33 -17.15
N GLU A 91 18.88 9.02 -16.96
CA GLU A 91 17.94 9.88 -16.24
C GLU A 91 17.00 9.09 -15.34
N ARG A 92 16.35 9.79 -14.40
CA ARG A 92 15.35 9.23 -13.52
C ARG A 92 14.07 10.07 -13.57
N LYS A 93 12.99 9.48 -14.07
CA LYS A 93 11.64 10.06 -14.14
C LYS A 93 10.59 8.98 -13.90
N PRO A 94 10.17 8.74 -12.66
CA PRO A 94 9.35 7.58 -12.29
C PRO A 94 8.03 7.42 -13.04
N LEU A 95 7.42 8.51 -13.50
CA LEU A 95 6.18 8.44 -14.27
C LEU A 95 6.39 8.18 -15.76
N GLU A 96 7.56 8.48 -16.30
CA GLU A 96 7.95 8.21 -17.69
C GLU A 96 8.64 6.85 -17.81
N HIS A 97 9.67 6.62 -16.99
CA HIS A 97 10.47 5.39 -16.94
C HIS A 97 9.97 4.45 -15.85
N ARG A 98 8.80 3.85 -16.07
CA ARG A 98 8.08 3.10 -15.05
C ARG A 98 8.76 1.80 -14.66
N THR A 99 9.07 1.66 -13.41
CA THR A 99 9.50 0.41 -12.77
C THR A 99 8.30 -0.29 -12.20
N MET A 100 7.83 -1.35 -12.85
CA MET A 100 6.55 -1.98 -12.54
C MET A 100 6.71 -3.38 -11.95
N PHE A 101 5.93 -3.64 -10.91
CA PHE A 101 5.74 -4.95 -10.31
C PHE A 101 4.29 -5.36 -10.50
N GLN A 102 4.06 -6.33 -11.38
CA GLN A 102 2.73 -6.75 -11.76
C GLN A 102 2.54 -8.24 -11.46
N ALA A 103 1.43 -8.59 -10.83
CA ALA A 103 1.07 -9.98 -10.64
C ALA A 103 0.85 -10.66 -12.00
N LYS A 104 1.28 -11.90 -12.13
CA LYS A 104 0.91 -12.73 -13.28
C LYS A 104 -0.52 -13.22 -13.12
N ASN A 105 -1.22 -13.25 -14.25
CA ASN A 105 -2.54 -13.87 -14.33
C ASN A 105 -2.51 -15.39 -14.16
N GLU A 106 -1.34 -15.99 -14.25
CA GLU A 106 -1.17 -17.42 -13.98
C GLU A 106 -1.25 -17.68 -12.50
N ASN A 107 -2.32 -18.32 -12.17
CA ASN A 107 -2.76 -18.60 -10.87
C ASN A 107 -2.58 -20.04 -10.54
N ASN A 108 -2.46 -20.47 -9.43
CA ASN A 108 -2.72 -21.84 -9.05
C ASN A 108 -1.61 -22.59 -8.37
N ASP A 109 -0.71 -21.89 -7.79
CA ASP A 109 0.03 -22.57 -6.77
C ASP A 109 -0.70 -22.42 -5.43
N LYS A 110 -1.51 -23.43 -5.07
CA LYS A 110 -2.10 -23.52 -3.73
C LYS A 110 -1.06 -23.48 -2.61
N LYS A 111 0.21 -23.63 -2.97
CA LYS A 111 1.37 -23.53 -2.12
C LYS A 111 2.12 -22.21 -2.29
N GLY A 112 1.67 -21.37 -3.20
CA GLY A 112 2.23 -20.06 -3.44
C GLY A 112 1.95 -19.13 -2.27
N THR A 113 2.79 -19.18 -1.32
CA THR A 113 2.68 -18.52 -0.04
C THR A 113 3.23 -17.11 -0.05
N GLY A 114 3.55 -16.56 -1.21
CA GLY A 114 3.80 -15.14 -1.35
C GLY A 114 2.51 -14.40 -1.02
N LEU A 115 2.42 -13.84 0.19
CA LEU A 115 1.25 -13.09 0.62
C LEU A 115 1.19 -11.74 -0.08
N GLY A 116 2.32 -11.21 -0.58
CA GLY A 116 2.40 -9.96 -1.30
C GLY A 116 3.26 -10.05 -2.56
N VAL A 117 3.05 -9.14 -3.50
CA VAL A 117 3.99 -8.94 -4.61
C VAL A 117 5.38 -8.66 -4.05
N PHE A 118 5.48 -7.75 -3.07
CA PHE A 118 6.62 -7.69 -2.15
C PHE A 118 6.23 -8.28 -0.80
N THR A 119 7.00 -9.26 -0.33
CA THR A 119 6.91 -9.79 1.02
C THR A 119 8.18 -9.42 1.78
N ILE A 120 8.04 -8.53 2.76
CA ILE A 120 9.15 -8.10 3.64
C ILE A 120 9.14 -9.03 4.87
N ASP A 121 10.19 -9.83 5.06
CA ASP A 121 10.21 -10.87 6.09
C ASP A 121 11.55 -10.97 6.80
N PHE A 122 11.60 -10.43 8.02
CA PHE A 122 12.73 -10.52 8.94
C PHE A 122 12.53 -11.56 10.06
N THR A 123 11.51 -12.41 9.96
CA THR A 123 11.19 -13.39 11.01
C THR A 123 12.25 -14.46 11.21
N LYS A 124 13.02 -14.77 10.16
CA LYS A 124 14.10 -15.76 10.19
C LYS A 124 15.41 -15.22 10.75
N ARG A 125 15.50 -13.93 11.00
CA ARG A 125 16.67 -13.31 11.62
C ARG A 125 16.73 -13.61 13.12
N PRO A 126 17.87 -13.34 13.81
CA PRO A 126 18.00 -13.53 15.26
C PRO A 126 16.81 -12.98 16.03
N ALA A 127 16.53 -13.54 17.21
CA ALA A 127 15.33 -13.23 17.99
C ALA A 127 15.29 -11.79 18.55
N HIS A 128 16.39 -11.05 18.52
CA HIS A 128 16.43 -9.63 18.86
C HIS A 128 16.00 -8.75 17.67
N PRO A 129 15.55 -7.52 17.91
CA PRO A 129 15.21 -6.56 16.87
C PRO A 129 16.38 -6.29 15.91
N GLN A 130 16.05 -6.11 14.63
CA GLN A 130 16.99 -5.79 13.56
C GLN A 130 16.86 -4.34 13.19
N ASN A 131 17.89 -3.52 13.41
CA ASN A 131 17.89 -2.14 12.94
C ASN A 131 18.10 -2.12 11.42
N VAL A 132 17.11 -1.63 10.70
CA VAL A 132 17.12 -1.59 9.22
C VAL A 132 16.59 -0.24 8.75
N ASP A 133 17.27 0.34 7.77
CA ASP A 133 16.77 1.49 7.04
C ASP A 133 16.58 1.08 5.59
N MET A 134 15.33 1.20 5.12
CA MET A 134 14.92 0.74 3.79
C MET A 134 14.12 1.83 3.11
N LYS A 135 14.40 2.09 1.85
CA LYS A 135 13.66 3.02 1.02
C LYS A 135 13.20 2.36 -0.28
N PHE A 136 11.93 2.53 -0.58
CA PHE A 136 11.31 2.13 -1.84
C PHE A 136 10.77 3.39 -2.51
N ASP A 137 11.32 3.76 -3.68
CA ASP A 137 11.03 5.04 -4.30
C ASP A 137 10.80 4.89 -5.81
N GLY A 138 9.71 5.49 -6.31
CA GLY A 138 9.41 5.54 -7.74
C GLY A 138 8.98 4.19 -8.32
N LEU A 139 8.23 3.39 -7.57
CA LEU A 139 7.79 2.05 -7.96
C LEU A 139 6.28 2.02 -8.23
N VAL A 140 5.90 1.21 -9.20
CA VAL A 140 4.49 0.95 -9.53
C VAL A 140 4.14 -0.50 -9.21
N PHE A 141 3.18 -0.68 -8.32
CA PHE A 141 2.61 -1.98 -7.98
C PHE A 141 1.19 -2.06 -8.56
N ASP A 142 0.96 -2.97 -9.48
CA ASP A 142 -0.34 -3.17 -10.12
C ASP A 142 -0.66 -4.66 -10.18
N GLU A 143 -1.70 -5.10 -9.51
CA GLU A 143 -2.12 -6.50 -9.57
C GLU A 143 -2.77 -6.86 -10.92
N GLY A 144 -3.08 -5.87 -11.72
CA GLY A 144 -3.57 -6.07 -13.06
C GLY A 144 -4.91 -6.81 -13.08
N PHE A 145 -5.04 -7.78 -13.96
CA PHE A 145 -6.27 -8.55 -14.13
C PHE A 145 -6.57 -9.50 -12.95
N ALA A 146 -5.62 -9.74 -12.06
CA ALA A 146 -5.86 -10.56 -10.88
C ALA A 146 -6.90 -9.94 -9.92
N ASN A 147 -7.21 -8.66 -10.09
CA ASN A 147 -8.25 -7.98 -9.35
C ASN A 147 -9.65 -8.09 -9.97
N SER A 148 -9.81 -8.73 -11.11
CA SER A 148 -11.11 -8.89 -11.75
C SER A 148 -12.06 -9.73 -10.90
N TYR A 149 -13.29 -9.24 -10.75
CA TYR A 149 -14.27 -9.79 -9.83
C TYR A 149 -15.70 -9.60 -10.33
N HIS A 150 -16.54 -10.60 -10.17
CA HIS A 150 -17.97 -10.50 -10.40
C HIS A 150 -18.74 -11.46 -9.49
N GLU A 151 -19.61 -10.94 -8.67
CA GLU A 151 -20.30 -11.68 -7.61
C GLU A 151 -21.19 -12.82 -8.13
N THR A 152 -21.95 -12.57 -9.18
CA THR A 152 -22.96 -13.51 -9.70
C THR A 152 -22.56 -14.21 -11.00
N LYS A 153 -21.90 -13.49 -11.90
CA LYS A 153 -21.46 -14.03 -13.19
C LYS A 153 -20.18 -14.83 -13.08
N GLY A 154 -19.55 -14.63 -11.95
CA GLY A 154 -18.34 -15.28 -11.73
C GLY A 154 -17.22 -14.65 -12.54
N ARG A 155 -16.15 -15.41 -12.90
CA ARG A 155 -14.97 -14.96 -13.63
C ARG A 155 -15.33 -14.35 -14.98
N PRO A 156 -14.93 -13.10 -15.29
CA PRO A 156 -15.14 -12.53 -16.60
C PRO A 156 -14.49 -13.36 -17.70
N GLU A 157 -15.15 -13.49 -18.83
CA GLU A 157 -14.62 -14.18 -20.00
C GLU A 157 -13.29 -13.55 -20.43
N GLY A 158 -12.30 -14.38 -20.74
CA GLY A 158 -10.97 -13.91 -21.14
C GLY A 158 -10.00 -13.61 -19.98
N PHE A 159 -10.42 -13.76 -18.73
CA PHE A 159 -9.55 -13.63 -17.58
C PHE A 159 -9.22 -15.00 -16.97
N ASP A 160 -7.95 -15.35 -16.94
CA ASP A 160 -7.50 -16.62 -16.37
C ASP A 160 -7.39 -16.59 -14.85
N THR A 161 -7.36 -15.41 -14.28
CA THR A 161 -7.28 -15.23 -12.85
C THR A 161 -8.08 -14.02 -12.48
N GLY A 162 -9.20 -14.21 -11.90
CA GLY A 162 -9.96 -13.17 -11.28
C GLY A 162 -9.99 -13.38 -9.78
N MET A 163 -10.30 -12.37 -9.04
CA MET A 163 -10.90 -12.57 -7.74
C MET A 163 -12.32 -13.01 -7.96
N TRP A 164 -12.43 -14.30 -7.93
CA TRP A 164 -13.64 -14.96 -8.28
C TRP A 164 -14.41 -15.30 -7.04
N LEU A 165 -15.59 -14.77 -6.95
CA LEU A 165 -16.48 -15.08 -5.84
C LEU A 165 -17.89 -15.27 -6.37
N GLU A 166 -18.43 -16.44 -6.19
CA GLU A 166 -19.81 -16.73 -6.46
C GLU A 166 -20.66 -16.30 -5.26
N GLY A 167 -21.31 -15.14 -5.36
CA GLY A 167 -22.34 -14.67 -4.46
C GLY A 167 -22.02 -14.72 -2.95
N PRO A 168 -23.02 -14.81 -2.09
CA PRO A 168 -22.83 -14.84 -0.63
C PRO A 168 -22.08 -16.07 -0.12
N ALA A 169 -21.78 -17.04 -0.98
CA ALA A 169 -21.01 -18.23 -0.64
C ALA A 169 -19.49 -18.02 -0.71
N TRP A 170 -18.99 -16.82 -0.94
CA TRP A 170 -17.57 -16.55 -1.09
C TRP A 170 -16.72 -17.06 0.10
N ASN A 171 -17.25 -16.98 1.33
CA ASN A 171 -16.57 -17.55 2.49
C ASN A 171 -16.32 -19.04 2.40
N LYS A 172 -17.22 -19.77 1.73
CA LYS A 172 -17.10 -21.22 1.51
C LYS A 172 -16.21 -21.54 0.31
N THR A 173 -16.06 -20.61 -0.63
CA THR A 173 -15.30 -20.80 -1.86
C THR A 173 -13.94 -20.11 -1.83
N ARG A 174 -13.67 -19.28 -0.82
CA ARG A 174 -12.42 -18.52 -0.65
C ARG A 174 -11.17 -19.41 -0.83
N ASP A 175 -11.20 -20.61 -0.30
CA ASP A 175 -10.07 -21.53 -0.38
C ASP A 175 -9.86 -22.14 -1.77
N LYS A 176 -10.86 -22.01 -2.67
CA LYS A 176 -10.75 -22.44 -4.06
C LYS A 176 -9.98 -21.44 -4.93
N PHE A 177 -9.84 -20.20 -4.47
CA PHE A 177 -9.24 -19.10 -5.23
C PHE A 177 -8.19 -18.33 -4.41
N PRO A 178 -7.21 -19.02 -3.81
CA PRO A 178 -6.29 -18.40 -2.86
C PRO A 178 -5.37 -17.34 -3.49
N SER A 179 -5.16 -17.41 -4.79
CA SER A 179 -4.21 -16.58 -5.50
C SER A 179 -4.73 -15.18 -5.87
N ALA A 180 -6.03 -15.03 -5.93
CA ALA A 180 -6.66 -13.75 -6.19
C ALA A 180 -6.70 -12.81 -4.96
N ASN A 181 -6.10 -13.21 -3.87
CA ASN A 181 -6.19 -12.55 -2.58
C ASN A 181 -4.80 -12.13 -2.10
N ARG A 182 -4.11 -11.32 -2.91
CA ARG A 182 -2.75 -10.87 -2.61
C ARG A 182 -2.70 -9.42 -2.18
N TYR A 183 -1.75 -9.14 -1.32
CA TYR A 183 -1.27 -7.81 -1.02
C TYR A 183 -0.32 -7.33 -2.14
N LEU A 184 -0.20 -6.04 -2.35
CA LEU A 184 0.89 -5.50 -3.18
C LEU A 184 2.17 -5.44 -2.34
N VAL A 185 2.11 -4.86 -1.15
CA VAL A 185 3.19 -4.93 -0.16
C VAL A 185 2.67 -5.56 1.12
N TYR A 186 3.37 -6.56 1.60
CA TYR A 186 3.06 -7.27 2.83
C TYR A 186 4.31 -7.46 3.68
N SER A 187 4.19 -7.32 4.98
CA SER A 187 5.23 -7.81 5.87
C SER A 187 4.71 -8.86 6.84
N ALA A 188 5.59 -9.77 7.23
CA ALA A 188 5.24 -10.86 8.10
C ALA A 188 4.73 -10.37 9.46
N THR A 189 3.68 -10.99 10.01
CA THR A 189 3.03 -10.54 11.25
C THR A 189 3.92 -10.63 12.50
N ALA A 190 4.98 -11.44 12.46
CA ALA A 190 6.00 -11.55 13.51
C ALA A 190 7.33 -10.91 13.08
N ASN A 191 7.27 -9.91 12.21
CA ASN A 191 8.45 -9.18 11.74
C ASN A 191 9.25 -8.59 12.91
N ARG A 192 10.57 -8.64 12.82
CA ARG A 192 11.49 -8.17 13.88
C ARG A 192 12.25 -6.91 13.51
N ALA A 193 11.91 -6.31 12.38
CA ALA A 193 12.58 -5.11 11.91
C ALA A 193 12.28 -3.90 12.78
N THR A 194 13.34 -3.16 13.13
CA THR A 194 13.31 -1.82 13.71
C THR A 194 13.96 -0.85 12.72
N GLY A 195 13.91 0.44 13.01
CA GLY A 195 14.45 1.46 12.11
C GLY A 195 13.39 2.01 11.16
N ARG A 196 13.81 2.51 10.01
CA ARG A 196 12.95 3.24 9.08
C ARG A 196 12.61 2.41 7.84
N LEU A 197 11.31 2.27 7.57
CA LEU A 197 10.79 1.75 6.30
C LEU A 197 10.07 2.88 5.58
N GLU A 198 10.57 3.29 4.42
CA GLU A 198 10.00 4.37 3.62
C GLU A 198 9.51 3.88 2.27
N PHE A 199 8.27 4.27 1.90
CA PHE A 199 7.75 4.19 0.54
C PHE A 199 7.43 5.59 0.06
N LYS A 200 8.04 5.99 -1.05
CA LYS A 200 7.89 7.34 -1.60
C LYS A 200 7.67 7.31 -3.11
N ASN A 201 6.83 8.22 -3.62
CA ASN A 201 6.57 8.34 -5.06
C ASN A 201 6.11 7.03 -5.71
N CYS A 202 5.34 6.21 -4.99
CA CYS A 202 4.90 4.90 -5.44
C CYS A 202 3.41 4.91 -5.80
N ALA A 203 3.02 4.01 -6.71
CA ALA A 203 1.62 3.77 -7.02
C ALA A 203 1.23 2.34 -6.65
N PHE A 204 0.11 2.19 -5.96
CA PHE A 204 -0.48 0.91 -5.53
C PHE A 204 -1.87 0.80 -6.13
N VAL A 205 -2.02 -0.02 -7.16
CA VAL A 205 -3.22 -0.03 -8.01
C VAL A 205 -3.77 -1.45 -8.16
N ASN A 206 -5.09 -1.57 -8.13
CA ASN A 206 -5.80 -2.82 -8.43
C ASN A 206 -5.44 -3.99 -7.49
N SER A 207 -5.22 -3.76 -6.22
CA SER A 207 -4.93 -4.85 -5.30
C SER A 207 -6.15 -5.74 -5.05
N GLY A 208 -5.94 -7.03 -5.08
CA GLY A 208 -6.96 -8.03 -4.74
C GLY A 208 -7.12 -8.26 -3.23
N ASN A 209 -6.36 -7.60 -2.40
CA ASN A 209 -6.43 -7.59 -0.94
C ASN A 209 -5.99 -6.20 -0.47
N ILE A 210 -5.55 -6.04 0.78
CA ILE A 210 -4.96 -4.79 1.25
C ILE A 210 -3.74 -4.46 0.39
N ALA A 211 -3.69 -3.24 -0.17
CA ALA A 211 -2.58 -2.89 -1.05
C ALA A 211 -1.26 -2.80 -0.28
N PHE A 212 -1.25 -2.06 0.82
CA PHE A 212 -0.10 -1.91 1.68
C PHE A 212 -0.44 -2.40 3.09
N ASN A 213 0.11 -3.53 3.50
CA ASN A 213 -0.14 -4.14 4.80
C ASN A 213 1.17 -4.44 5.51
N VAL A 214 1.63 -3.48 6.28
CA VAL A 214 2.93 -3.56 6.94
C VAL A 214 2.77 -3.80 8.44
N THR A 215 3.51 -4.78 8.91
CA THR A 215 3.72 -5.06 10.33
C THR A 215 5.18 -4.78 10.65
N TRP A 216 5.44 -3.89 11.61
CA TRP A 216 6.78 -3.48 11.98
C TRP A 216 7.00 -3.63 13.48
N TYR A 217 8.25 -3.85 13.91
CA TYR A 217 8.52 -4.09 15.33
C TYR A 217 8.55 -2.76 16.11
N GLN A 218 9.41 -1.84 15.71
CA GLN A 218 9.62 -0.51 16.32
C GLN A 218 10.23 0.43 15.29
N GLY A 219 10.27 1.72 15.57
CA GLY A 219 10.85 2.72 14.69
C GLY A 219 9.78 3.42 13.85
N GLU A 220 10.02 3.61 12.58
CA GLU A 220 9.16 4.44 11.74
C GLU A 220 8.79 3.75 10.42
N VAL A 221 7.51 3.79 10.06
CA VAL A 221 7.03 3.48 8.71
C VAL A 221 6.55 4.77 8.06
N VAL A 222 7.11 5.12 6.92
CA VAL A 222 6.76 6.33 6.17
C VAL A 222 6.16 5.94 4.83
N VAL A 223 5.00 6.48 4.53
CA VAL A 223 4.36 6.40 3.21
C VAL A 223 4.08 7.83 2.77
N GLU A 224 4.82 8.30 1.80
CA GLU A 224 4.79 9.69 1.37
C GLU A 224 4.68 9.80 -0.15
N ASN A 225 3.84 10.71 -0.59
CA ASN A 225 3.68 11.02 -2.01
C ASN A 225 3.34 9.78 -2.84
N CYS A 226 2.36 9.00 -2.40
CA CYS A 226 1.93 7.78 -3.06
C CYS A 226 0.47 7.86 -3.51
N VAL A 227 0.14 7.08 -4.55
CA VAL A 227 -1.22 6.90 -5.05
C VAL A 227 -1.70 5.50 -4.72
N PHE A 228 -2.86 5.41 -4.08
CA PHE A 228 -3.59 4.16 -3.82
C PHE A 228 -4.92 4.23 -4.57
N CYS A 229 -5.13 3.37 -5.55
CA CYS A 229 -6.32 3.45 -6.38
C CYS A 229 -6.89 2.05 -6.69
N ASN A 230 -8.20 1.90 -6.48
CA ASN A 230 -8.92 0.65 -6.75
C ASN A 230 -8.38 -0.55 -6.00
N ASN A 231 -8.13 -0.39 -4.71
CA ASN A 231 -7.62 -1.46 -3.86
C ASN A 231 -8.74 -2.09 -3.04
N ARG A 232 -8.71 -3.41 -2.89
CA ARG A 232 -9.70 -4.12 -2.09
C ARG A 232 -9.38 -4.06 -0.60
N MET A 233 -10.38 -4.09 0.23
CA MET A 233 -10.36 -4.10 1.70
C MET A 233 -9.78 -2.84 2.31
N ILE A 234 -8.50 -2.56 2.13
CA ILE A 234 -7.81 -1.41 2.72
C ILE A 234 -6.74 -0.93 1.73
N GLY A 235 -6.67 0.38 1.51
CA GLY A 235 -5.60 0.97 0.72
C GLY A 235 -4.25 0.83 1.44
N ALA A 236 -4.13 1.38 2.65
CA ALA A 236 -2.91 1.29 3.44
C ALA A 236 -3.19 0.94 4.90
N SER A 237 -2.40 0.05 5.48
CA SER A 237 -2.51 -0.39 6.86
C SER A 237 -1.15 -0.65 7.49
N VAL A 238 -0.94 -0.14 8.70
CA VAL A 238 0.26 -0.42 9.50
C VAL A 238 -0.16 -0.97 10.88
N MET A 239 0.60 -1.93 11.37
CA MET A 239 0.39 -2.52 12.69
C MET A 239 1.70 -2.85 13.40
N CYS A 240 1.67 -2.86 14.72
CA CYS A 240 2.78 -3.34 15.51
C CYS A 240 2.93 -4.86 15.39
N SER A 241 4.17 -5.32 15.32
CA SER A 241 4.50 -6.74 15.18
C SER A 241 4.03 -7.56 16.38
N LYS A 242 3.55 -8.78 16.10
CA LYS A 242 3.25 -9.79 17.14
C LYS A 242 4.50 -10.27 17.88
N ALA A 243 5.69 -9.98 17.37
CA ALA A 243 6.93 -10.27 18.07
C ALA A 243 7.20 -9.31 19.25
N VAL A 244 6.54 -8.13 19.27
CA VAL A 244 6.60 -7.21 20.41
C VAL A 244 5.76 -7.81 21.55
N PRO A 245 6.35 -8.05 22.73
CA PRO A 245 5.61 -8.56 23.87
C PRO A 245 4.54 -7.55 24.33
N MET A 246 3.31 -8.00 24.41
CA MET A 246 2.19 -7.19 24.91
C MET A 246 1.43 -7.97 25.98
N GLU A 247 1.05 -7.30 27.06
CA GLU A 247 0.39 -7.88 28.23
C GLU A 247 -0.97 -7.24 28.49
N GLY A 248 -1.85 -8.00 29.18
CA GLY A 248 -3.17 -7.55 29.60
C GLY A 248 -4.24 -7.54 28.52
N PRO A 249 -5.48 -7.18 28.88
CA PRO A 249 -6.63 -7.20 27.97
C PRO A 249 -6.49 -6.22 26.79
N THR A 250 -5.72 -5.16 26.95
CA THR A 250 -5.36 -4.21 25.89
C THR A 250 -4.16 -4.65 25.06
N LYS A 251 -3.58 -5.82 25.38
CA LYS A 251 -2.34 -6.32 24.81
C LYS A 251 -1.17 -5.35 24.94
N THR A 252 -1.11 -4.62 26.03
CA THR A 252 0.00 -3.75 26.41
C THR A 252 0.49 -4.16 27.80
N ARG A 253 1.78 -4.14 28.00
CA ARG A 253 2.38 -4.35 29.33
C ARG A 253 2.36 -3.04 30.13
N PRO A 254 2.32 -3.10 31.46
CA PRO A 254 2.39 -1.92 32.30
C PRO A 254 3.61 -1.05 31.96
N GLY A 255 3.38 0.24 31.75
CA GLY A 255 4.44 1.19 31.40
C GLY A 255 4.97 1.10 29.96
N TRP A 256 4.44 0.21 29.14
CA TRP A 256 4.82 0.14 27.74
C TRP A 256 4.18 1.30 26.94
N LYS A 257 5.01 1.93 26.14
CA LYS A 257 4.55 2.91 25.15
C LYS A 257 4.83 2.35 23.77
N PRO A 258 3.95 2.57 22.78
CA PRO A 258 4.23 2.21 21.41
C PRO A 258 5.47 2.99 20.94
N GLU A 259 6.40 2.28 20.35
CA GLU A 259 7.62 2.86 19.77
C GLU A 259 7.60 2.73 18.25
N LEU A 260 6.44 2.47 17.68
CA LEU A 260 6.21 2.43 16.25
C LEU A 260 5.40 3.65 15.84
N LYS A 261 6.01 4.47 15.00
CA LYS A 261 5.39 5.62 14.36
C LYS A 261 5.05 5.30 12.91
N TRP A 262 3.90 5.77 12.46
CA TRP A 262 3.50 5.73 11.06
C TRP A 262 3.23 7.15 10.55
N THR A 263 4.01 7.57 9.57
CA THR A 263 3.79 8.82 8.85
C THR A 263 3.14 8.49 7.50
N PHE A 264 1.91 8.95 7.30
CA PHE A 264 1.15 8.80 6.06
C PHE A 264 0.81 10.21 5.55
N LYS A 265 1.62 10.70 4.60
CA LYS A 265 1.60 12.11 4.21
C LYS A 265 1.58 12.30 2.70
N ASN A 266 0.81 13.30 2.24
CA ASN A 266 0.73 13.64 0.82
C ASN A 266 0.39 12.43 -0.06
N ASN A 267 -0.57 11.60 0.33
CA ASN A 267 -1.02 10.47 -0.45
C ASN A 267 -2.43 10.71 -1.00
N THR A 268 -2.71 10.15 -2.16
CA THR A 268 -4.06 10.12 -2.74
C THR A 268 -4.61 8.71 -2.64
N VAL A 269 -5.75 8.53 -1.97
CA VAL A 269 -6.40 7.23 -1.71
C VAL A 269 -7.82 7.25 -2.24
N LEU A 270 -8.07 6.57 -3.35
CA LEU A 270 -9.37 6.57 -4.01
C LEU A 270 -9.84 5.13 -4.32
N PHE A 271 -11.16 4.93 -4.27
CA PHE A 271 -11.81 3.70 -4.74
C PHE A 271 -11.37 2.45 -3.99
N THR A 272 -11.16 2.54 -2.68
CA THR A 272 -11.02 1.32 -1.89
C THR A 272 -12.37 0.64 -1.77
N TRP A 273 -12.43 -0.67 -2.02
CA TRP A 273 -13.67 -1.39 -2.20
C TRP A 273 -13.74 -2.70 -1.39
N SER A 274 -14.96 -3.22 -1.25
CA SER A 274 -15.27 -4.50 -0.65
C SER A 274 -15.74 -5.49 -1.71
N ARG A 275 -15.50 -6.76 -1.52
CA ARG A 275 -16.03 -7.82 -2.39
C ARG A 275 -17.54 -7.98 -2.30
N LEU A 276 -18.10 -7.62 -1.18
CA LEU A 276 -19.51 -7.85 -0.89
C LEU A 276 -20.28 -6.54 -0.93
N ASN A 277 -21.49 -6.58 -1.48
CA ASN A 277 -22.36 -5.43 -1.50
C ASN A 277 -22.83 -4.98 -0.12
N ASP A 278 -22.77 -5.88 0.87
CA ASP A 278 -23.11 -5.61 2.28
C ASP A 278 -21.95 -5.03 3.09
N LEU A 279 -20.80 -4.79 2.46
CA LEU A 279 -19.60 -4.22 3.08
C LEU A 279 -18.93 -5.12 4.14
N ALA A 280 -19.29 -6.38 4.22
CA ALA A 280 -18.72 -7.29 5.22
C ALA A 280 -17.21 -7.55 5.04
N ASP A 281 -16.65 -7.19 3.90
CA ASP A 281 -15.25 -7.43 3.52
C ASP A 281 -14.38 -6.16 3.65
N MET A 282 -14.79 -5.18 4.45
CA MET A 282 -14.11 -3.90 4.64
C MET A 282 -14.27 -2.96 3.42
N GLY A 283 -13.45 -1.93 3.30
CA GLY A 283 -13.53 -0.90 2.27
C GLY A 283 -12.99 0.44 2.79
N PHE A 284 -11.95 0.35 3.64
CA PHE A 284 -11.30 1.50 4.28
C PHE A 284 -10.20 2.07 3.40
N GLY A 285 -10.15 3.36 3.22
CA GLY A 285 -9.02 4.01 2.54
C GLY A 285 -7.71 3.75 3.29
N VAL A 286 -7.67 4.13 4.55
CA VAL A 286 -6.49 4.03 5.42
C VAL A 286 -6.90 3.42 6.76
N ARG A 287 -6.05 2.56 7.33
CA ARG A 287 -6.31 1.94 8.62
C ARG A 287 -5.12 1.92 9.54
N ASN A 288 -5.24 2.59 10.67
CA ASN A 288 -4.32 2.43 11.77
C ASN A 288 -4.69 1.21 12.64
N ASN A 289 -3.70 0.45 13.07
CA ASN A 289 -3.92 -0.75 13.89
C ASN A 289 -3.23 -0.63 15.25
N THR A 290 -3.40 -1.69 16.05
CA THR A 290 -2.88 -1.76 17.42
C THR A 290 -1.38 -1.47 17.50
N GLY A 291 -0.98 -0.64 18.44
CA GLY A 291 0.42 -0.38 18.80
C GLY A 291 1.15 0.63 17.90
N VAL A 292 0.42 1.46 17.17
CA VAL A 292 1.00 2.42 16.23
C VAL A 292 0.58 3.84 16.58
N GLU A 293 1.51 4.76 16.70
CA GLU A 293 1.27 6.20 16.66
C GLU A 293 1.25 6.66 15.20
N ALA A 294 0.32 7.50 14.80
CA ALA A 294 0.13 7.83 13.38
C ALA A 294 0.02 9.35 13.15
N ASP A 295 0.75 9.83 12.13
CA ASP A 295 0.56 11.14 11.52
C ASP A 295 -0.09 10.93 10.15
N ILE A 296 -1.35 11.29 10.01
CA ILE A 296 -2.15 11.19 8.79
C ILE A 296 -2.37 12.62 8.28
N CYS A 297 -1.48 13.12 7.43
CA CYS A 297 -1.41 14.54 7.12
C CYS A 297 -1.40 14.82 5.63
N ASP A 298 -2.08 15.90 5.23
CA ASP A 298 -2.05 16.44 3.85
C ASP A 298 -2.46 15.42 2.77
N ASN A 299 -3.30 14.44 3.09
CA ASN A 299 -3.75 13.43 2.15
C ASN A 299 -5.06 13.85 1.46
N VAL A 300 -5.33 13.22 0.31
CA VAL A 300 -6.65 13.22 -0.34
C VAL A 300 -7.24 11.83 -0.21
N ILE A 301 -8.33 11.68 0.54
CA ILE A 301 -8.94 10.40 0.89
C ILE A 301 -10.42 10.43 0.54
N GLY A 302 -10.80 9.79 -0.56
CA GLY A 302 -12.16 9.87 -1.05
C GLY A 302 -12.65 8.67 -1.83
N LEU A 303 -13.95 8.64 -2.12
CA LEU A 303 -14.58 7.62 -2.95
C LEU A 303 -14.32 6.18 -2.45
N ASN A 304 -14.16 6.00 -1.14
CA ASN A 304 -14.01 4.68 -0.53
C ASN A 304 -15.39 4.11 -0.18
N VAL A 305 -15.60 2.81 -0.40
CA VAL A 305 -16.92 2.19 -0.23
C VAL A 305 -17.35 2.01 1.23
N LEU A 306 -16.48 2.31 2.17
CA LEU A 306 -16.83 2.32 3.59
C LEU A 306 -16.35 3.65 4.21
N THR A 307 -15.17 3.72 4.73
CA THR A 307 -14.66 4.85 5.50
C THR A 307 -13.32 5.33 4.94
N GLY A 308 -13.08 6.62 5.00
CA GLY A 308 -11.80 7.20 4.59
C GLY A 308 -10.66 6.74 5.49
N TYR A 309 -10.73 7.06 6.79
CA TYR A 309 -9.73 6.65 7.80
C TYR A 309 -10.38 5.86 8.94
N ASP A 310 -9.81 4.70 9.26
CA ASP A 310 -10.27 3.82 10.34
C ASP A 310 -9.21 3.61 11.42
N ASN A 311 -9.59 3.89 12.67
CA ASN A 311 -8.78 3.67 13.87
C ASN A 311 -9.51 2.80 14.92
N THR A 312 -10.40 1.91 14.50
CA THR A 312 -11.19 1.09 15.43
C THR A 312 -10.39 0.02 16.16
N LYS A 313 -9.27 -0.40 15.60
CA LYS A 313 -8.35 -1.35 16.24
C LYS A 313 -7.17 -0.69 16.93
N GLY A 314 -7.08 0.59 16.80
CA GLY A 314 -6.25 1.39 17.62
C GLY A 314 -6.85 1.48 19.01
N THR A 315 -6.38 0.72 19.97
CA THR A 315 -6.85 0.88 21.35
C THR A 315 -6.29 2.16 21.93
N ALA A 316 -7.19 2.93 22.50
CA ALA A 316 -7.02 4.30 22.92
C ALA A 316 -5.83 4.56 23.88
N ALA A 317 -5.51 3.63 24.75
CA ALA A 317 -4.63 3.91 25.87
C ALA A 317 -3.15 4.13 25.53
N ALA A 318 -2.74 3.99 24.25
CA ALA A 318 -1.31 4.02 23.92
C ALA A 318 -1.01 4.70 22.58
N LYS A 319 -1.93 5.50 22.03
CA LYS A 319 -1.76 5.97 20.67
C LYS A 319 -2.11 7.39 20.52
N ARG A 320 -1.18 8.08 19.95
CA ARG A 320 -1.38 9.42 19.46
C ARG A 320 -1.62 9.34 17.98
N THR A 321 -2.64 10.01 17.51
CA THR A 321 -2.94 10.14 16.09
C THR A 321 -3.15 11.61 15.79
N ASN A 322 -2.35 12.11 14.88
CA ASN A 322 -2.56 13.42 14.27
C ASN A 322 -3.27 13.18 12.93
N ILE A 323 -4.37 13.89 12.73
CA ILE A 323 -5.18 13.82 11.50
C ILE A 323 -5.33 15.25 11.02
N ASP A 324 -4.35 15.75 10.27
CA ASP A 324 -4.24 17.17 9.99
C ASP A 324 -4.15 17.46 8.50
N GLY A 325 -4.86 18.49 8.08
CA GLY A 325 -4.74 19.02 6.73
C GLY A 325 -5.22 18.08 5.62
N ASN A 326 -6.01 17.07 5.89
CA ASN A 326 -6.47 16.14 4.87
C ASN A 326 -7.72 16.68 4.15
N VAL A 327 -7.89 16.25 2.91
CA VAL A 327 -9.10 16.45 2.13
C VAL A 327 -9.87 15.12 2.10
N PHE A 328 -11.09 15.13 2.65
CA PHE A 328 -12.01 13.99 2.60
C PHE A 328 -13.17 14.28 1.64
N PHE A 329 -13.64 13.28 0.91
CA PHE A 329 -14.84 13.46 0.09
C PHE A 329 -15.48 12.15 -0.30
N LEU A 330 -16.80 12.14 -0.28
CA LEU A 330 -17.64 11.05 -0.77
C LEU A 330 -17.20 9.64 -0.33
N ASN A 331 -16.61 9.52 0.85
CA ASN A 331 -16.47 8.25 1.52
C ASN A 331 -17.87 7.79 1.96
N ARG A 332 -18.23 6.55 1.67
CA ARG A 332 -19.61 6.13 1.72
C ARG A 332 -20.25 6.18 3.11
N GLU A 333 -19.59 5.65 4.12
CA GLU A 333 -20.16 5.56 5.47
C GLU A 333 -19.74 6.74 6.35
N SER A 334 -18.45 7.07 6.38
CA SER A 334 -17.90 8.16 7.16
C SER A 334 -16.53 8.58 6.60
N ASP A 335 -16.05 9.75 6.98
CA ASP A 335 -14.71 10.17 6.63
C ASP A 335 -13.70 9.64 7.65
N ILE A 336 -14.08 9.64 8.94
CA ILE A 336 -13.34 8.99 10.00
C ILE A 336 -14.24 8.00 10.76
N GLN A 337 -13.65 6.87 11.12
CA GLN A 337 -14.23 5.90 12.06
C GLN A 337 -13.18 5.57 13.11
N MET A 338 -13.53 5.71 14.39
CA MET A 338 -12.62 5.38 15.47
C MET A 338 -13.32 4.85 16.70
N THR A 339 -12.59 4.12 17.52
CA THR A 339 -13.09 3.65 18.80
C THR A 339 -13.04 4.79 19.83
N VAL A 340 -14.22 5.20 20.26
CA VAL A 340 -14.44 6.08 21.42
C VAL A 340 -15.10 5.20 22.47
N SER A 341 -14.35 4.75 23.48
CA SER A 341 -14.87 3.76 24.44
C SER A 341 -16.12 4.29 25.17
N PRO A 342 -17.23 3.53 25.21
CA PRO A 342 -17.39 2.12 24.79
C PRO A 342 -17.88 1.91 23.34
N SER A 343 -18.00 2.95 22.53
CA SER A 343 -18.62 2.93 21.21
C SER A 343 -17.63 3.24 20.08
N ILE A 344 -18.12 3.16 18.85
CA ILE A 344 -17.39 3.58 17.64
C ILE A 344 -18.04 4.86 17.14
N ALA A 345 -17.26 5.94 17.07
CA ALA A 345 -17.66 7.17 16.41
C ALA A 345 -17.44 7.04 14.88
N LYS A 346 -18.39 7.54 14.11
CA LYS A 346 -18.34 7.66 12.64
C LYS A 346 -18.74 9.08 12.29
N VAL A 347 -17.79 9.85 11.82
CA VAL A 347 -17.97 11.30 11.61
C VAL A 347 -17.64 11.70 10.19
N ARG A 348 -18.29 12.77 9.74
CA ARG A 348 -17.96 13.49 8.53
C ARG A 348 -16.97 14.61 8.84
N VAL A 349 -16.29 15.09 7.83
CA VAL A 349 -15.28 16.14 7.99
C VAL A 349 -15.87 17.41 8.66
N ASP A 350 -17.12 17.73 8.40
CA ASP A 350 -17.83 18.88 8.96
C ASP A 350 -18.07 18.73 10.48
N ASP A 351 -17.96 17.51 11.03
CA ASP A 351 -18.22 17.18 12.43
C ASP A 351 -16.94 16.70 13.16
N PHE A 352 -15.76 16.98 12.62
CA PHE A 352 -14.51 16.50 13.23
C PHE A 352 -14.21 17.13 14.60
N GLU A 353 -14.74 18.29 14.88
CA GLU A 353 -14.70 18.92 16.19
C GLU A 353 -15.26 18.03 17.31
N ASP A 354 -16.22 17.15 17.00
CA ASP A 354 -16.76 16.15 17.93
C ASP A 354 -15.72 15.14 18.41
N LEU A 355 -14.59 15.02 17.71
CA LEU A 355 -13.50 14.11 18.05
C LEU A 355 -12.37 14.78 18.84
N GLU A 356 -12.38 16.10 18.96
CA GLU A 356 -11.37 16.84 19.73
C GLU A 356 -11.38 16.40 21.21
N GLY A 357 -10.19 16.24 21.77
CA GLY A 357 -10.03 15.77 23.15
C GLY A 357 -10.40 14.30 23.39
N THR A 358 -10.71 13.55 22.33
CA THR A 358 -10.97 12.11 22.42
C THR A 358 -9.67 11.34 22.69
N ASP A 359 -9.73 10.33 23.56
CA ASP A 359 -8.60 9.44 23.81
C ASP A 359 -8.02 8.88 22.49
N GLY A 360 -6.74 9.11 22.28
CA GLY A 360 -6.02 8.62 21.10
C GLY A 360 -5.92 9.61 19.94
N ILE A 361 -6.58 10.75 20.00
CA ILE A 361 -6.36 11.90 19.10
C ILE A 361 -5.47 12.92 19.79
N GLU A 362 -4.36 13.26 19.15
CA GLU A 362 -3.48 14.34 19.58
C GLU A 362 -3.84 15.65 18.88
N SER A 363 -4.16 15.57 17.57
CA SER A 363 -4.57 16.69 16.73
C SER A 363 -5.56 16.23 15.66
N ILE A 364 -6.50 17.10 15.28
CA ILE A 364 -7.47 16.87 14.18
C ILE A 364 -7.80 18.21 13.51
N GLU A 365 -6.79 18.89 13.02
CA GLU A 365 -6.88 20.27 12.56
C GLU A 365 -6.84 20.37 11.02
N ASP A 366 -7.38 21.45 10.46
CA ASP A 366 -7.27 21.84 9.05
C ASP A 366 -7.75 20.78 8.03
N ASN A 367 -8.60 19.86 8.46
CA ASN A 367 -9.23 18.89 7.54
C ASN A 367 -10.41 19.55 6.83
N GLU A 368 -10.62 19.18 5.57
CA GLU A 368 -11.67 19.80 4.76
C GLU A 368 -12.37 18.84 3.82
N ASP A 369 -13.60 19.17 3.43
CA ASP A 369 -14.28 18.54 2.29
C ASP A 369 -13.70 19.07 0.97
N LEU A 370 -13.81 18.29 -0.09
CA LEU A 370 -13.35 18.69 -1.43
C LEU A 370 -14.12 19.94 -1.91
N LYS A 371 -13.46 21.10 -1.91
CA LYS A 371 -14.07 22.36 -2.32
C LYS A 371 -14.13 22.55 -3.82
N ASP A 372 -13.10 22.12 -4.53
CA ASP A 372 -13.02 22.24 -6.00
C ASP A 372 -12.80 20.90 -6.67
N PRO A 373 -13.87 20.22 -7.11
CA PRO A 373 -13.74 18.97 -7.84
C PRO A 373 -13.06 19.09 -9.21
N ALA A 374 -12.87 20.31 -9.75
CA ALA A 374 -12.19 20.51 -11.02
C ALA A 374 -10.73 20.04 -11.02
N VAL A 375 -10.12 19.92 -9.86
CA VAL A 375 -8.74 19.36 -9.70
C VAL A 375 -8.62 17.94 -10.29
N PHE A 376 -9.73 17.19 -10.38
CA PHE A 376 -9.77 15.86 -10.97
C PHE A 376 -10.09 15.84 -12.46
N LYS A 377 -10.37 17.00 -13.08
CA LYS A 377 -10.73 17.04 -14.50
C LYS A 377 -9.59 16.54 -15.40
N GLY A 378 -9.86 15.50 -16.19
CA GLY A 378 -8.85 14.85 -17.02
C GLY A 378 -7.83 13.96 -16.27
N ARG A 379 -7.97 13.83 -14.95
CA ARG A 379 -7.09 13.04 -14.10
C ARG A 379 -7.73 11.76 -13.56
N ILE A 380 -9.01 11.83 -13.22
CA ILE A 380 -9.76 10.65 -12.76
C ILE A 380 -10.46 10.00 -13.96
N ASN A 381 -10.56 8.67 -13.95
CA ASN A 381 -11.31 7.95 -14.97
C ASN A 381 -12.82 8.26 -14.83
N ALA A 382 -13.36 8.98 -15.81
CA ALA A 382 -14.74 9.48 -15.77
C ALA A 382 -15.78 8.35 -15.74
N GLN A 383 -15.57 7.29 -16.52
CA GLN A 383 -16.48 6.15 -16.56
C GLN A 383 -16.50 5.40 -15.25
N TYR A 384 -15.31 5.17 -14.66
CA TYR A 384 -15.17 4.49 -13.40
C TYR A 384 -15.78 5.29 -12.24
N LEU A 385 -15.51 6.60 -12.22
CA LEU A 385 -16.12 7.51 -11.25
C LEU A 385 -17.64 7.52 -11.36
N ASN A 386 -18.19 7.65 -12.57
CA ASN A 386 -19.64 7.67 -12.74
C ASN A 386 -20.30 6.35 -12.32
N ALA A 387 -19.64 5.22 -12.55
CA ALA A 387 -20.09 3.92 -12.04
C ALA A 387 -20.09 3.89 -10.50
N PHE A 388 -19.06 4.42 -9.85
CA PHE A 388 -19.01 4.54 -8.40
C PHE A 388 -20.13 5.42 -7.85
N LEU A 389 -20.33 6.61 -8.40
CA LEU A 389 -21.36 7.54 -7.96
C LEU A 389 -22.80 7.05 -8.22
N SER A 390 -22.96 6.10 -9.14
CA SER A 390 -24.25 5.48 -9.48
C SER A 390 -24.44 4.11 -8.84
N MET A 391 -23.51 3.70 -7.97
CA MET A 391 -23.55 2.42 -7.31
C MET A 391 -24.78 2.31 -6.39
N LYS A 392 -25.43 1.16 -6.40
CA LYS A 392 -26.56 0.88 -5.52
C LYS A 392 -26.07 0.73 -4.06
N TYR A 393 -26.58 1.56 -3.20
CA TYR A 393 -26.27 1.57 -1.76
C TYR A 393 -27.50 1.25 -0.93
N SER A 394 -27.29 0.84 0.32
CA SER A 394 -28.32 0.87 1.35
C SER A 394 -28.63 2.32 1.77
N GLU A 395 -29.81 2.57 2.31
CA GLU A 395 -30.20 3.92 2.76
C GLU A 395 -29.25 4.47 3.84
N SER A 396 -28.72 3.59 4.72
CA SER A 396 -27.80 3.98 5.79
C SER A 396 -26.41 4.38 5.32
N THR A 397 -26.06 4.06 4.07
CA THR A 397 -24.72 4.29 3.52
C THR A 397 -24.76 5.04 2.19
N LYS A 398 -25.88 5.69 1.89
CA LYS A 398 -26.09 6.46 0.66
C LYS A 398 -25.21 7.70 0.66
N LEU A 399 -24.54 7.93 -0.47
CA LEU A 399 -23.79 9.17 -0.69
C LEU A 399 -24.74 10.38 -0.81
N ASP A 400 -24.24 11.54 -0.44
CA ASP A 400 -24.92 12.80 -0.67
C ASP A 400 -25.11 13.05 -2.18
N GLU A 401 -26.35 13.11 -2.62
CA GLU A 401 -26.68 13.24 -4.03
C GLU A 401 -26.29 14.60 -4.60
N GLY A 402 -26.36 15.66 -3.78
CA GLY A 402 -25.95 17.01 -4.17
C GLY A 402 -24.44 17.07 -4.45
N LYS A 403 -23.63 16.50 -3.55
CA LYS A 403 -22.17 16.38 -3.73
C LYS A 403 -21.83 15.51 -4.94
N CYS A 404 -22.53 14.38 -5.13
CA CYS A 404 -22.35 13.51 -6.30
C CYS A 404 -22.65 14.26 -7.61
N ASN A 405 -23.76 14.98 -7.68
CA ASN A 405 -24.15 15.73 -8.86
C ASN A 405 -23.26 16.95 -9.10
N GLY A 406 -22.79 17.60 -8.06
CA GLY A 406 -21.75 18.64 -8.15
C GLY A 406 -20.49 18.12 -8.83
N LEU A 407 -19.97 16.99 -8.36
CA LEU A 407 -18.80 16.34 -8.96
C LEU A 407 -19.04 15.92 -10.42
N ARG A 408 -20.19 15.30 -10.73
CA ARG A 408 -20.57 14.95 -12.10
C ARG A 408 -20.62 16.17 -13.02
N SER A 409 -21.26 17.23 -12.58
CA SER A 409 -21.43 18.46 -13.37
C SER A 409 -20.07 19.09 -13.72
N VAL A 410 -19.18 19.24 -12.74
CA VAL A 410 -17.86 19.83 -12.94
C VAL A 410 -17.00 19.00 -13.90
N LEU A 411 -17.12 17.67 -13.81
CA LEU A 411 -16.37 16.73 -14.66
C LEU A 411 -17.04 16.44 -15.99
N GLY A 412 -18.20 17.04 -16.27
CA GLY A 412 -18.95 16.82 -17.51
C GLY A 412 -19.56 15.42 -17.63
N LEU A 413 -19.90 14.79 -16.50
CA LEU A 413 -20.53 13.47 -16.45
C LEU A 413 -22.04 13.58 -16.48
N PRO A 414 -22.76 12.54 -16.95
CA PRO A 414 -24.22 12.49 -16.84
C PRO A 414 -24.67 12.61 -15.39
N LEU A 415 -25.67 13.44 -15.11
CA LEU A 415 -26.23 13.60 -13.75
C LEU A 415 -26.93 12.34 -13.25
N GLN A 416 -27.38 11.48 -14.16
CA GLN A 416 -27.86 10.15 -13.80
C GLN A 416 -27.00 9.10 -14.52
N GLY A 417 -26.33 8.28 -13.74
CA GLY A 417 -25.60 7.12 -14.25
C GLY A 417 -26.49 5.88 -14.30
N THR A 418 -26.02 4.85 -14.98
CA THR A 418 -26.65 3.53 -14.91
C THR A 418 -26.44 3.00 -13.48
N ILE A 419 -27.53 2.60 -12.82
CA ILE A 419 -27.44 1.95 -11.51
C ILE A 419 -26.63 0.66 -11.66
N THR A 420 -25.58 0.57 -10.90
CA THR A 420 -24.68 -0.58 -10.88
C THR A 420 -24.55 -1.14 -9.47
N THR A 421 -23.96 -2.31 -9.35
CA THR A 421 -23.57 -2.88 -8.07
C THR A 421 -22.08 -2.69 -7.86
N GLN A 422 -21.60 -2.83 -6.62
CA GLN A 422 -20.18 -2.84 -6.32
C GLN A 422 -19.43 -3.90 -7.15
N CYS A 423 -20.03 -5.06 -7.32
CA CYS A 423 -19.48 -6.14 -8.11
C CYS A 423 -19.35 -5.79 -9.60
N ASP A 424 -20.39 -5.20 -10.18
CA ASP A 424 -20.36 -4.80 -11.59
C ASP A 424 -19.29 -3.74 -11.86
N MET A 425 -19.07 -2.83 -10.93
CA MET A 425 -18.04 -1.81 -11.03
C MET A 425 -16.64 -2.41 -10.94
N PHE A 426 -16.37 -3.17 -9.89
CA PHE A 426 -15.03 -3.65 -9.57
C PHE A 426 -14.62 -4.94 -10.30
N CYS A 427 -15.47 -5.50 -11.16
CA CYS A 427 -15.04 -6.52 -12.10
C CYS A 427 -14.13 -5.95 -13.20
N ASN A 428 -14.07 -4.64 -13.33
CA ASN A 428 -13.19 -3.94 -14.25
C ASN A 428 -11.99 -3.37 -13.50
N ARG A 429 -10.83 -3.49 -14.12
CA ARG A 429 -9.59 -2.89 -13.66
C ARG A 429 -9.63 -1.37 -13.82
N TYR A 430 -9.19 -0.62 -12.82
CA TYR A 430 -8.93 0.80 -12.98
C TYR A 430 -7.70 1.01 -13.89
N PRO A 431 -7.76 1.86 -14.93
CA PRO A 431 -6.63 2.07 -15.82
C PRO A 431 -5.43 2.67 -15.07
N LEU A 432 -4.27 2.03 -15.19
CA LEU A 432 -3.04 2.51 -14.55
C LEU A 432 -2.70 3.94 -14.96
N GLU A 433 -2.86 4.26 -16.26
CA GLU A 433 -2.60 5.60 -16.78
C GLU A 433 -3.40 6.68 -16.06
N ASP A 434 -4.66 6.39 -15.73
CA ASP A 434 -5.50 7.33 -15.01
C ASP A 434 -5.13 7.40 -13.53
N ALA A 435 -4.69 6.30 -12.93
CA ALA A 435 -4.17 6.31 -11.56
C ALA A 435 -2.91 7.17 -11.44
N LEU A 436 -2.01 7.10 -12.40
CA LEU A 436 -0.78 7.89 -12.39
C LEU A 436 -1.01 9.39 -12.62
N LYS A 437 -2.12 9.79 -13.26
CA LYS A 437 -2.52 11.21 -13.39
C LYS A 437 -2.93 11.85 -12.07
N LEU A 438 -3.15 11.05 -11.03
CA LEU A 438 -3.48 11.57 -9.69
C LEU A 438 -2.27 12.21 -9.00
N PHE A 439 -1.04 11.92 -9.44
CA PHE A 439 0.13 12.68 -8.98
C PHE A 439 0.03 14.15 -9.46
N GLY A 440 0.14 15.08 -8.52
CA GLY A 440 0.01 16.51 -8.77
C GLY A 440 -1.43 16.96 -9.11
N ALA A 441 -2.45 16.21 -8.67
CA ALA A 441 -3.83 16.59 -8.89
C ALA A 441 -4.23 17.83 -8.07
N MET A 442 -3.73 17.93 -6.86
CA MET A 442 -4.01 19.03 -5.94
C MET A 442 -2.68 19.53 -5.35
N ASP A 443 -2.45 20.85 -5.38
CA ASP A 443 -1.24 21.43 -4.81
C ASP A 443 -1.28 21.40 -3.29
N GLY A 444 -0.20 20.94 -2.67
CA GLY A 444 -0.06 20.83 -1.22
C GLY A 444 -0.82 19.66 -0.58
N LYS A 445 -1.82 19.09 -1.23
CA LYS A 445 -2.64 17.99 -0.72
C LYS A 445 -2.60 16.77 -1.65
N GLY A 446 -2.65 15.56 -1.07
CA GLY A 446 -2.56 14.34 -1.85
C GLY A 446 -1.19 14.13 -2.48
N ALA A 447 -1.10 13.17 -3.42
CA ALA A 447 0.13 12.87 -4.11
C ALA A 447 0.57 14.03 -5.02
N GLN A 448 1.73 14.58 -4.72
CA GLN A 448 2.31 15.71 -5.43
C GLN A 448 3.00 15.27 -6.72
N ALA A 449 3.20 16.22 -7.65
CA ALA A 449 3.92 15.95 -8.88
C ALA A 449 5.34 15.42 -8.60
N ILE A 450 5.72 14.35 -9.26
CA ILE A 450 7.06 13.79 -9.21
C ILE A 450 7.91 14.49 -10.28
N LYS A 451 9.00 15.12 -9.84
CA LYS A 451 9.96 15.79 -10.71
C LYS A 451 11.04 14.86 -11.20
#